data_5470819bb2668ea18ef48a3df0a4d525
#
_entry.id   5470819bb2668ea18ef48a3df0a4d525
#
_cell.length_a   1.000
_cell.length_b   1.000
_cell.length_c   1.000
_cell.angle_alpha   90.00
_cell.angle_beta   90.00
_cell.angle_gamma   90.00
#
_symmetry.space_group_name_H-M   'P 1'
#
loop_
_entity.id
_entity.type
_entity.pdbx_description
1 polymer ?
#
loop_
_entity_poly.entity_id
_entity_poly.type
_entity_poly.pdbx_seq_one_letter_code
_entity_poly.pdbx_strand_id
1 'polypeptide(L)'
;PATILKLRWVMLVRQIEIQNEKLDNRVIHICDFFSSMGLSPMVIKGQVISRYYPYPDHRQAGDIDLFFTKRQEVEKANIWAKNNTRCYSVVNEKELAYRLEDVIVENHIRLADMQYGCYQDNLQKIIQDELIEENGSFVKIREARVRTLPATLTVLHLIIHIQYHLLNEGLGWRQMCDLAMVLNDQELIGCLDRDALNSYLSQIGLKRMSAAIGYVLFAELGLSRDKIPFDISSFGADI
;
A
#
# COMPACT_ATOMS: atom_id res chain seq x y z
N PRO A 1 -8.46 -13.26 -35.95
CA PRO A 1 -8.87 -12.49 -34.75
C PRO A 1 -8.05 -12.87 -33.53
N ALA A 2 -7.83 -14.17 -33.24
CA ALA A 2 -7.09 -14.63 -32.08
C ALA A 2 -5.62 -14.15 -32.03
N THR A 3 -4.94 -14.09 -33.18
CA THR A 3 -3.54 -13.62 -33.26
C THR A 3 -3.42 -12.15 -32.94
N ILE A 4 -4.31 -11.30 -33.46
CA ILE A 4 -4.32 -9.85 -33.16
C ILE A 4 -4.59 -9.61 -31.65
N LEU A 5 -5.50 -10.36 -31.06
CA LEU A 5 -5.78 -10.26 -29.63
C LEU A 5 -4.55 -10.65 -28.78
N LYS A 6 -3.89 -11.76 -29.12
CA LYS A 6 -2.65 -12.19 -28.45
C LYS A 6 -1.55 -11.13 -28.55
N LEU A 7 -1.35 -10.54 -29.73
CA LEU A 7 -0.37 -9.47 -29.92
C LEU A 7 -0.68 -8.24 -29.06
N ARG A 8 -1.96 -7.82 -28.99
CA ARG A 8 -2.37 -6.72 -28.11
C ARG A 8 -2.07 -7.02 -26.62
N TRP A 9 -2.36 -8.24 -26.17
CA TRP A 9 -2.04 -8.66 -24.81
C TRP A 9 -0.53 -8.60 -24.52
N VAL A 10 0.29 -9.15 -25.41
CA VAL A 10 1.77 -9.10 -25.27
C VAL A 10 2.25 -7.65 -25.21
N MET A 11 1.73 -6.76 -26.05
CA MET A 11 2.09 -5.34 -26.03
C MET A 11 1.69 -4.67 -24.71
N LEU A 12 0.50 -4.95 -24.16
CA LEU A 12 0.04 -4.42 -22.89
C LEU A 12 0.91 -4.90 -21.72
N VAL A 13 1.22 -6.20 -21.68
CA VAL A 13 2.13 -6.75 -20.66
C VAL A 13 3.49 -6.06 -20.74
N ARG A 14 4.05 -5.92 -21.95
CA ARG A 14 5.34 -5.24 -22.13
C ARG A 14 5.32 -3.77 -21.70
N GLN A 15 4.22 -3.06 -21.92
CA GLN A 15 4.05 -1.69 -21.44
C GLN A 15 4.03 -1.63 -19.90
N ILE A 16 3.35 -2.57 -19.25
CA ILE A 16 3.32 -2.68 -17.78
C ILE A 16 4.73 -2.96 -17.23
N GLU A 17 5.47 -3.90 -17.83
CA GLU A 17 6.84 -4.22 -17.44
C GLU A 17 7.77 -3.00 -17.55
N ILE A 18 7.73 -2.27 -18.67
CA ILE A 18 8.53 -1.06 -18.87
C ILE A 18 8.16 0.01 -17.83
N GLN A 19 6.88 0.18 -17.54
CA GLN A 19 6.42 1.14 -16.54
C GLN A 19 6.89 0.75 -15.14
N ASN A 20 6.80 -0.54 -14.78
CA ASN A 20 7.28 -1.03 -13.49
C ASN A 20 8.80 -0.89 -13.35
N GLU A 21 9.55 -1.15 -14.44
CA GLU A 21 10.99 -0.91 -14.45
C GLU A 21 11.36 0.55 -14.13
N LYS A 22 10.62 1.49 -14.71
CA LYS A 22 10.79 2.92 -14.39
C LYS A 22 10.45 3.22 -12.94
N LEU A 23 9.29 2.74 -12.47
CA LEU A 23 8.85 2.97 -11.09
C LEU A 23 9.83 2.40 -10.08
N ASP A 24 10.34 1.18 -10.29
CA ASP A 24 11.37 0.57 -9.44
C ASP A 24 12.60 1.48 -9.31
N ASN A 25 13.13 1.95 -10.46
CA ASN A 25 14.29 2.83 -10.47
C ASN A 25 14.01 4.17 -9.78
N ARG A 26 12.80 4.72 -9.93
CA ARG A 26 12.39 5.97 -9.27
C ARG A 26 12.21 5.81 -7.76
N VAL A 27 11.61 4.69 -7.32
CA VAL A 27 11.49 4.37 -5.89
C VAL A 27 12.87 4.32 -5.25
N ILE A 28 13.81 3.59 -5.84
CA ILE A 28 15.18 3.49 -5.31
C ILE A 28 15.81 4.88 -5.23
N HIS A 29 15.77 5.62 -6.34
CA HIS A 29 16.39 6.95 -6.42
C HIS A 29 15.81 7.92 -5.39
N ILE A 30 14.48 8.02 -5.26
CA ILE A 30 13.86 8.97 -4.32
C ILE A 30 14.08 8.57 -2.87
N CYS A 31 14.09 7.28 -2.55
CA CYS A 31 14.40 6.78 -1.21
C CYS A 31 15.86 7.09 -0.83
N ASP A 32 16.82 6.82 -1.72
CA ASP A 32 18.24 7.13 -1.51
C ASP A 32 18.46 8.63 -1.37
N PHE A 33 17.82 9.43 -2.23
CA PHE A 33 17.88 10.88 -2.17
C PHE A 33 17.39 11.42 -0.82
N PHE A 34 16.19 11.04 -0.38
CA PHE A 34 15.67 11.49 0.92
C PHE A 34 16.49 10.95 2.08
N SER A 35 17.02 9.74 1.99
CA SER A 35 17.94 9.19 2.99
C SER A 35 19.22 10.02 3.09
N SER A 36 19.76 10.52 1.98
CA SER A 36 20.92 11.42 1.98
C SER A 36 20.65 12.77 2.65
N MET A 37 19.38 13.19 2.71
CA MET A 37 18.92 14.37 3.46
C MET A 37 18.63 14.08 4.94
N GLY A 38 18.86 12.85 5.41
CA GLY A 38 18.55 12.40 6.78
C GLY A 38 17.06 12.16 7.02
N LEU A 39 16.28 11.88 5.96
CA LEU A 39 14.87 11.53 6.03
C LEU A 39 14.72 10.01 5.88
N SER A 40 13.66 9.43 6.45
CA SER A 40 13.43 7.98 6.45
C SER A 40 12.07 7.60 5.88
N PRO A 41 11.83 7.80 4.56
CA PRO A 41 10.56 7.46 3.95
C PRO A 41 10.30 5.94 3.97
N MET A 42 9.03 5.56 4.09
CA MET A 42 8.53 4.22 3.84
C MET A 42 7.72 4.21 2.56
N VAL A 43 7.96 3.27 1.67
CA VAL A 43 7.09 3.01 0.53
C VAL A 43 5.94 2.12 1.00
N ILE A 44 4.68 2.57 0.81
CA ILE A 44 3.53 1.93 1.47
C ILE A 44 2.61 1.14 0.54
N LYS A 45 2.71 1.35 -0.77
CA LYS A 45 1.91 0.68 -1.81
C LYS A 45 2.76 0.42 -3.07
N GLY A 46 2.11 0.21 -4.19
CA GLY A 46 2.79 0.14 -5.49
C GLY A 46 3.85 -0.95 -5.55
N GLN A 47 5.11 -0.53 -5.65
CA GLN A 47 6.26 -1.42 -5.87
C GLN A 47 6.54 -2.39 -4.72
N VAL A 48 6.25 -2.02 -3.47
CA VAL A 48 6.46 -2.93 -2.34
C VAL A 48 5.42 -4.05 -2.32
N ILE A 49 4.17 -3.76 -2.71
CA ILE A 49 3.13 -4.78 -2.81
C ILE A 49 3.34 -5.70 -4.02
N SER A 50 3.90 -5.18 -5.11
CA SER A 50 4.18 -6.01 -6.29
C SER A 50 5.11 -7.19 -5.97
N ARG A 51 5.98 -7.06 -4.95
CA ARG A 51 6.93 -8.12 -4.56
C ARG A 51 6.28 -9.39 -4.04
N TYR A 52 5.02 -9.32 -3.62
CA TYR A 52 4.23 -10.49 -3.20
C TYR A 52 3.58 -11.24 -4.37
N TYR A 53 3.65 -10.68 -5.59
CA TYR A 53 3.13 -11.32 -6.79
C TYR A 53 4.16 -12.29 -7.40
N PRO A 54 3.71 -13.42 -8.00
CA PRO A 54 4.61 -14.36 -8.69
C PRO A 54 5.44 -13.70 -9.80
N TYR A 55 4.86 -12.68 -10.44
CA TYR A 55 5.51 -11.85 -11.46
C TYR A 55 5.35 -10.37 -11.06
N PRO A 56 6.25 -9.84 -10.24
CA PRO A 56 6.16 -8.46 -9.73
C PRO A 56 5.97 -7.41 -10.82
N ASP A 57 6.64 -7.59 -11.95
CA ASP A 57 6.62 -6.65 -13.08
C ASP A 57 5.28 -6.65 -13.84
N HIS A 58 4.39 -7.61 -13.58
CA HIS A 58 3.06 -7.68 -14.20
C HIS A 58 1.98 -7.00 -13.36
N ARG A 59 2.25 -6.64 -12.09
CA ARG A 59 1.31 -5.85 -11.30
C ARG A 59 1.37 -4.39 -11.73
N GLN A 60 0.28 -3.89 -12.32
CA GLN A 60 0.21 -2.49 -12.74
C GLN A 60 0.26 -1.56 -11.53
N ALA A 61 1.26 -0.68 -11.50
CA ALA A 61 1.39 0.42 -10.55
C ALA A 61 1.40 1.77 -11.30
N GLY A 62 1.05 2.86 -10.62
CA GLY A 62 0.90 4.18 -11.25
C GLY A 62 1.74 5.27 -10.60
N ASP A 63 1.82 5.24 -9.29
CA ASP A 63 2.39 6.27 -8.44
C ASP A 63 3.35 5.66 -7.40
N ILE A 64 4.07 6.54 -6.72
CA ILE A 64 4.97 6.19 -5.61
C ILE A 64 4.44 6.86 -4.36
N ASP A 65 3.97 6.07 -3.41
CA ASP A 65 3.47 6.54 -2.12
C ASP A 65 4.57 6.47 -1.06
N LEU A 66 4.99 7.61 -0.56
CA LEU A 66 5.99 7.75 0.51
C LEU A 66 5.33 8.20 1.80
N PHE A 67 5.42 7.38 2.84
CA PHE A 67 4.95 7.73 4.17
C PHE A 67 6.11 8.12 5.07
N PHE A 68 5.93 9.18 5.86
CA PHE A 68 6.90 9.67 6.82
C PHE A 68 6.31 9.61 8.22
N THR A 69 6.98 8.93 9.14
CA THR A 69 6.52 8.80 10.53
C THR A 69 6.62 10.09 11.32
N LYS A 70 7.57 10.98 10.95
CA LYS A 70 7.84 12.24 11.63
C LYS A 70 7.33 13.41 10.78
N ARG A 71 6.48 14.25 11.38
CA ARG A 71 5.95 15.45 10.71
C ARG A 71 7.06 16.35 10.13
N GLN A 72 8.15 16.52 10.84
CA GLN A 72 9.28 17.33 10.39
C GLN A 72 9.95 16.77 9.12
N GLU A 73 9.95 15.45 8.95
CA GLU A 73 10.52 14.81 7.76
C GLU A 73 9.66 15.06 6.52
N VAL A 74 8.33 14.86 6.61
CA VAL A 74 7.44 15.12 5.48
C VAL A 74 7.41 16.62 5.14
N GLU A 75 7.48 17.52 6.12
CA GLU A 75 7.58 18.96 5.87
C GLU A 75 8.83 19.32 5.05
N LYS A 76 10.01 18.76 5.41
CA LYS A 76 11.25 18.93 4.65
C LYS A 76 11.14 18.35 3.23
N ALA A 77 10.60 17.13 3.09
CA ALA A 77 10.36 16.51 1.79
C ALA A 77 9.42 17.36 0.93
N ASN A 78 8.35 17.90 1.51
CA ASN A 78 7.39 18.76 0.83
C ASN A 78 7.98 20.11 0.41
N ILE A 79 8.82 20.72 1.25
CA ILE A 79 9.54 21.95 0.89
C ILE A 79 10.46 21.69 -0.32
N TRP A 80 11.21 20.58 -0.28
CA TRP A 80 12.05 20.22 -1.41
C TRP A 80 11.22 20.00 -2.68
N ALA A 81 10.12 19.26 -2.61
CA ALA A 81 9.25 18.98 -3.75
C ALA A 81 8.69 20.28 -4.36
N LYS A 82 8.19 21.20 -3.54
CA LYS A 82 7.64 22.50 -3.98
C LYS A 82 8.68 23.36 -4.69
N ASN A 83 9.94 23.30 -4.27
CA ASN A 83 11.02 24.11 -4.83
C ASN A 83 11.65 23.50 -6.09
N ASN A 84 11.54 22.20 -6.30
CA ASN A 84 12.30 21.49 -7.33
C ASN A 84 11.44 20.76 -8.35
N THR A 85 10.11 20.65 -8.12
CA THR A 85 9.23 19.86 -8.97
C THR A 85 7.94 20.62 -9.29
N ARG A 86 7.13 20.04 -10.19
CA ARG A 86 5.77 20.51 -10.44
C ARG A 86 4.79 19.81 -9.50
N CYS A 87 4.30 20.52 -8.50
CA CYS A 87 3.26 20.03 -7.60
C CYS A 87 1.88 20.11 -8.26
N TYR A 88 1.04 19.07 -8.01
CA TYR A 88 -0.30 18.98 -8.59
C TYR A 88 -1.39 19.35 -7.61
N SER A 89 -1.28 18.91 -6.36
CA SER A 89 -2.28 19.21 -5.34
C SER A 89 -1.70 19.08 -3.93
N VAL A 90 -2.29 19.85 -3.01
CA VAL A 90 -2.29 19.56 -1.59
C VAL A 90 -3.69 19.07 -1.30
N VAL A 91 -3.89 17.76 -1.29
CA VAL A 91 -5.19 17.17 -0.97
C VAL A 91 -5.34 17.16 0.54
N ASN A 92 -6.20 18.03 1.07
CA ASN A 92 -6.65 18.04 2.48
C ASN A 92 -5.54 17.99 3.55
N GLU A 93 -4.39 18.63 3.35
CA GLU A 93 -3.24 18.62 4.27
C GLU A 93 -2.64 17.22 4.58
N LYS A 94 -3.09 16.18 3.88
CA LYS A 94 -2.65 14.81 4.09
C LYS A 94 -1.42 14.42 3.32
N GLU A 95 -1.41 14.84 2.07
CA GLU A 95 -0.43 14.43 1.09
C GLU A 95 -0.08 15.58 0.15
N LEU A 96 1.12 15.55 -0.34
CA LEU A 96 1.58 16.41 -1.42
C LEU A 96 1.92 15.54 -2.62
N ALA A 97 1.13 15.66 -3.69
CA ALA A 97 1.42 15.01 -4.97
C ALA A 97 2.27 15.92 -5.86
N TYR A 98 3.35 15.37 -6.41
CA TYR A 98 4.24 16.09 -7.33
C TYR A 98 4.77 15.15 -8.41
N ARG A 99 5.23 15.74 -9.51
CA ARG A 99 5.85 14.98 -10.60
C ARG A 99 7.36 14.98 -10.47
N LEU A 100 7.92 13.79 -10.32
CA LEU A 100 9.36 13.56 -10.42
C LEU A 100 9.65 12.95 -11.78
N GLU A 101 10.17 13.77 -12.72
CA GLU A 101 10.35 13.42 -14.13
C GLU A 101 9.05 12.88 -14.77
N ASP A 102 8.90 11.57 -14.94
CA ASP A 102 7.77 10.93 -15.62
C ASP A 102 6.83 10.15 -14.67
N VAL A 103 7.07 10.19 -13.36
CA VAL A 103 6.23 9.53 -12.35
C VAL A 103 5.60 10.52 -11.39
N ILE A 104 4.46 10.14 -10.80
CA ILE A 104 3.82 10.85 -9.70
C ILE A 104 4.35 10.28 -8.40
N VAL A 105 4.74 11.16 -7.48
CA VAL A 105 5.14 10.82 -6.12
C VAL A 105 4.20 11.52 -5.15
N GLU A 106 3.76 10.82 -4.14
CA GLU A 106 2.89 11.33 -3.09
C GLU A 106 3.58 11.20 -1.73
N ASN A 107 3.85 12.34 -1.09
CA ASN A 107 4.37 12.37 0.27
C ASN A 107 3.22 12.40 1.26
N HIS A 108 3.04 11.33 2.01
CA HIS A 108 1.99 11.15 3.00
C HIS A 108 2.47 11.49 4.41
N ILE A 109 1.71 12.32 5.12
CA ILE A 109 1.87 12.56 6.56
C ILE A 109 0.99 11.63 7.40
N ARG A 110 -0.07 11.10 6.78
CA ARG A 110 -0.97 10.13 7.39
C ARG A 110 -1.01 8.87 6.52
N LEU A 111 -0.96 7.72 7.16
CA LEU A 111 -1.04 6.45 6.46
C LEU A 111 -2.40 6.26 5.78
N ALA A 112 -3.47 6.69 6.44
CA ALA A 112 -4.84 6.69 5.92
C ALA A 112 -5.72 7.65 6.72
N ASP A 113 -6.94 7.93 6.21
CA ASP A 113 -7.97 8.67 6.94
C ASP A 113 -9.18 7.79 7.21
N MET A 114 -9.70 7.95 8.40
CA MET A 114 -10.94 7.34 8.84
C MET A 114 -12.09 8.35 8.81
N GLN A 115 -13.30 7.87 8.52
CA GLN A 115 -14.49 8.72 8.41
C GLN A 115 -14.87 9.41 9.74
N TYR A 116 -14.60 8.76 10.89
CA TYR A 116 -14.93 9.27 12.22
C TYR A 116 -13.67 9.62 13.00
N GLY A 117 -13.69 10.77 13.70
CA GLY A 117 -12.53 11.27 14.46
C GLY A 117 -11.99 10.28 15.49
N CYS A 118 -12.86 9.60 16.25
CA CYS A 118 -12.43 8.61 17.24
C CYS A 118 -11.68 7.42 16.60
N TYR A 119 -12.07 6.99 15.41
CA TYR A 119 -11.34 5.95 14.66
C TYR A 119 -10.03 6.47 14.10
N GLN A 120 -10.00 7.73 13.69
CA GLN A 120 -8.78 8.38 13.25
C GLN A 120 -7.75 8.47 14.39
N ASP A 121 -8.16 8.87 15.59
CA ASP A 121 -7.29 8.96 16.75
C ASP A 121 -6.74 7.59 17.14
N ASN A 122 -7.60 6.56 17.15
CA ASN A 122 -7.18 5.18 17.39
C ASN A 122 -6.17 4.70 16.33
N LEU A 123 -6.41 4.97 15.05
CA LEU A 123 -5.49 4.60 13.98
C LEU A 123 -4.12 5.28 14.15
N GLN A 124 -4.09 6.57 14.48
CA GLN A 124 -2.83 7.28 14.72
C GLN A 124 -2.05 6.68 15.89
N LYS A 125 -2.76 6.30 16.97
CA LYS A 125 -2.13 5.64 18.12
C LYS A 125 -1.55 4.28 17.73
N ILE A 126 -2.31 3.45 17.01
CA ILE A 126 -1.84 2.14 16.50
C ILE A 126 -0.57 2.31 15.65
N ILE A 127 -0.55 3.28 14.74
CA ILE A 127 0.61 3.55 13.89
C ILE A 127 1.81 3.98 14.75
N GLN A 128 1.61 4.83 15.73
CA GLN A 128 2.68 5.27 16.64
C GLN A 128 3.25 4.10 17.45
N ASP A 129 2.38 3.26 18.02
CA ASP A 129 2.78 2.11 18.83
C ASP A 129 3.56 1.08 18.01
N GLU A 130 3.13 0.79 16.78
CA GLU A 130 3.79 -0.17 15.86
C GLU A 130 5.14 0.35 15.31
N LEU A 131 5.34 1.66 15.24
CA LEU A 131 6.53 2.28 14.65
C LEU A 131 7.44 2.98 15.67
N ILE A 132 7.22 2.76 16.99
CA ILE A 132 7.98 3.39 18.10
C ILE A 132 9.51 3.22 17.93
N GLU A 133 9.96 2.03 17.55
CA GLU A 133 11.39 1.70 17.46
C GLU A 133 11.98 1.92 16.06
N GLU A 134 11.30 2.70 15.21
CA GLU A 134 11.65 2.80 13.79
C GLU A 134 11.72 1.42 13.09
N ASN A 135 11.04 0.43 13.62
CA ASN A 135 10.98 -0.95 13.15
C ASN A 135 10.19 -1.07 11.83
N GLY A 136 10.66 -0.38 10.78
CA GLY A 136 10.17 -0.62 9.43
C GLY A 136 10.65 -1.97 8.94
N SER A 137 9.80 -2.67 8.21
CA SER A 137 10.23 -3.80 7.40
C SER A 137 10.98 -3.32 6.17
N PHE A 138 11.72 -4.23 5.55
CA PHE A 138 12.42 -3.95 4.30
C PHE A 138 12.01 -4.96 3.24
N VAL A 139 11.79 -4.48 2.04
CA VAL A 139 11.55 -5.31 0.88
C VAL A 139 12.63 -5.08 -0.16
N LYS A 140 13.01 -6.12 -0.89
CA LYS A 140 13.99 -6.01 -1.97
C LYS A 140 13.28 -5.57 -3.24
N ILE A 141 13.64 -4.39 -3.76
CA ILE A 141 13.24 -3.90 -5.08
C ILE A 141 14.51 -3.90 -5.93
N ARG A 142 14.57 -4.80 -6.92
CA ARG A 142 15.82 -5.10 -7.65
C ARG A 142 16.95 -5.44 -6.69
N GLU A 143 18.02 -4.67 -6.66
CA GLU A 143 19.15 -4.89 -5.74
C GLU A 143 19.10 -4.01 -4.49
N ALA A 144 18.17 -3.07 -4.41
CA ALA A 144 18.03 -2.15 -3.28
C ALA A 144 17.11 -2.69 -2.18
N ARG A 145 17.41 -2.37 -0.93
CA ARG A 145 16.52 -2.59 0.22
C ARG A 145 15.71 -1.31 0.46
N VAL A 146 14.41 -1.41 0.27
CA VAL A 146 13.48 -0.29 0.43
C VAL A 146 12.68 -0.49 1.72
N ARG A 147 12.59 0.56 2.52
CA ARG A 147 11.83 0.54 3.78
C ARG A 147 10.34 0.57 3.49
N THR A 148 9.58 -0.27 4.21
CA THR A 148 8.12 -0.37 4.11
C THR A 148 7.49 -0.62 5.48
N LEU A 149 6.16 -0.72 5.52
CA LEU A 149 5.41 -1.00 6.75
C LEU A 149 5.71 -2.42 7.28
N PRO A 150 5.65 -2.62 8.61
CA PRO A 150 5.59 -3.95 9.22
C PRO A 150 4.39 -4.75 8.69
N ALA A 151 4.45 -6.08 8.81
CA ALA A 151 3.44 -6.99 8.27
C ALA A 151 2.01 -6.66 8.74
N THR A 152 1.82 -6.43 10.04
CA THR A 152 0.51 -6.11 10.63
C THR A 152 -0.04 -4.80 10.09
N LEU A 153 0.78 -3.74 10.02
CA LEU A 153 0.37 -2.46 9.44
C LEU A 153 0.15 -2.55 7.92
N THR A 154 0.92 -3.36 7.20
CA THR A 154 0.71 -3.58 5.76
C THR A 154 -0.68 -4.14 5.50
N VAL A 155 -1.08 -5.20 6.23
CA VAL A 155 -2.41 -5.80 6.08
C VAL A 155 -3.50 -4.82 6.52
N LEU A 156 -3.33 -4.14 7.65
CA LEU A 156 -4.27 -3.14 8.16
C LEU A 156 -4.47 -2.02 7.14
N HIS A 157 -3.37 -1.48 6.58
CA HIS A 157 -3.42 -0.42 5.57
C HIS A 157 -4.15 -0.85 4.30
N LEU A 158 -3.92 -2.07 3.79
CA LEU A 158 -4.63 -2.57 2.62
C LEU A 158 -6.13 -2.72 2.87
N ILE A 159 -6.55 -3.15 4.06
CA ILE A 159 -7.97 -3.23 4.43
C ILE A 159 -8.61 -1.82 4.46
N ILE A 160 -7.93 -0.84 5.06
CA ILE A 160 -8.42 0.55 5.08
C ILE A 160 -8.47 1.12 3.66
N HIS A 161 -7.49 0.82 2.83
CA HIS A 161 -7.45 1.25 1.44
C HIS A 161 -8.59 0.65 0.60
N ILE A 162 -8.93 -0.63 0.81
CA ILE A 162 -10.11 -1.26 0.22
C ILE A 162 -11.39 -0.54 0.65
N GLN A 163 -11.54 -0.23 1.95
CA GLN A 163 -12.68 0.53 2.45
C GLN A 163 -12.79 1.91 1.80
N TYR A 164 -11.67 2.62 1.72
CA TYR A 164 -11.64 3.95 1.10
C TYR A 164 -12.15 3.91 -0.34
N HIS A 165 -11.65 2.98 -1.15
CA HIS A 165 -12.09 2.81 -2.54
C HIS A 165 -13.56 2.41 -2.63
N LEU A 166 -14.00 1.47 -1.81
CA LEU A 166 -15.41 1.04 -1.82
C LEU A 166 -16.37 2.20 -1.55
N LEU A 167 -16.02 3.11 -0.64
CA LEU A 167 -16.89 4.20 -0.22
C LEU A 167 -16.81 5.44 -1.10
N ASN A 168 -15.68 5.69 -1.79
CA ASN A 168 -15.43 6.97 -2.43
C ASN A 168 -15.24 6.90 -3.95
N GLU A 169 -14.60 5.84 -4.46
CA GLU A 169 -14.12 5.82 -5.85
C GLU A 169 -14.58 4.59 -6.66
N GLY A 170 -15.12 3.60 -5.97
CA GLY A 170 -15.37 2.29 -6.52
C GLY A 170 -14.18 1.33 -6.33
N LEU A 171 -14.50 0.09 -5.95
CA LEU A 171 -13.53 -0.95 -5.67
C LEU A 171 -13.19 -1.75 -6.94
N GLY A 172 -11.89 -1.82 -7.26
CA GLY A 172 -11.38 -2.70 -8.31
C GLY A 172 -10.84 -4.02 -7.77
N TRP A 173 -10.81 -5.05 -8.60
CA TRP A 173 -10.22 -6.34 -8.25
C TRP A 173 -8.74 -6.26 -7.85
N ARG A 174 -8.02 -5.25 -8.32
CA ARG A 174 -6.60 -5.07 -7.99
C ARG A 174 -6.37 -4.94 -6.49
N GLN A 175 -7.19 -4.15 -5.78
CA GLN A 175 -7.07 -3.96 -4.34
C GLN A 175 -7.30 -5.26 -3.57
N MET A 176 -8.26 -6.06 -4.01
CA MET A 176 -8.54 -7.38 -3.43
C MET A 176 -7.40 -8.37 -3.73
N CYS A 177 -6.88 -8.37 -4.96
CA CYS A 177 -5.73 -9.19 -5.33
C CYS A 177 -4.46 -8.81 -4.55
N ASP A 178 -4.22 -7.51 -4.33
CA ASP A 178 -3.09 -7.04 -3.52
C ASP A 178 -3.12 -7.64 -2.11
N LEU A 179 -4.28 -7.59 -1.46
CA LEU A 179 -4.46 -8.18 -0.14
C LEU A 179 -4.32 -9.70 -0.18
N ALA A 180 -4.89 -10.36 -1.19
CA ALA A 180 -4.76 -11.81 -1.36
C ALA A 180 -3.30 -12.25 -1.54
N MET A 181 -2.51 -11.54 -2.35
CA MET A 181 -1.10 -11.85 -2.58
C MET A 181 -0.26 -11.64 -1.32
N VAL A 182 -0.49 -10.56 -0.60
CA VAL A 182 0.18 -10.28 0.68
C VAL A 182 -0.15 -11.37 1.71
N LEU A 183 -1.42 -11.77 1.86
CA LEU A 183 -1.84 -12.84 2.77
C LEU A 183 -1.42 -14.24 2.30
N ASN A 184 -1.03 -14.41 1.03
CA ASN A 184 -0.52 -15.67 0.51
C ASN A 184 0.98 -15.85 0.76
N ASP A 185 1.70 -14.80 1.09
CA ASP A 185 3.14 -14.83 1.34
C ASP A 185 3.46 -15.41 2.73
N GLN A 186 4.29 -16.46 2.77
CA GLN A 186 4.59 -17.17 4.01
C GLN A 186 5.48 -16.38 4.97
N GLU A 187 6.40 -15.59 4.44
CA GLU A 187 7.31 -14.79 5.24
C GLU A 187 6.56 -13.66 5.95
N LEU A 188 5.71 -12.93 5.19
CA LEU A 188 4.88 -11.88 5.75
C LEU A 188 3.91 -12.43 6.82
N ILE A 189 3.21 -13.53 6.51
CA ILE A 189 2.27 -14.15 7.46
C ILE A 189 2.98 -14.65 8.72
N GLY A 190 4.22 -15.11 8.62
CA GLY A 190 5.03 -15.50 9.77
C GLY A 190 5.41 -14.32 10.68
N CYS A 191 5.43 -13.11 10.15
CA CYS A 191 5.69 -11.86 10.89
C CYS A 191 4.41 -11.14 11.34
N LEU A 192 3.22 -11.59 10.90
CA LEU A 192 1.95 -10.94 11.18
C LEU A 192 1.43 -11.31 12.57
N ASP A 193 1.19 -10.30 13.40
CA ASP A 193 0.48 -10.49 14.68
C ASP A 193 -1.04 -10.49 14.43
N ARG A 194 -1.65 -11.70 14.45
CA ARG A 194 -3.08 -11.88 14.20
C ARG A 194 -3.96 -11.30 15.31
N ASP A 195 -3.52 -11.37 16.55
CA ASP A 195 -4.29 -10.87 17.70
C ASP A 195 -4.27 -9.35 17.70
N ALA A 196 -3.11 -8.74 17.50
CA ALA A 196 -2.98 -7.30 17.33
C ALA A 196 -3.83 -6.79 16.16
N LEU A 197 -3.76 -7.42 14.98
CA LEU A 197 -4.56 -7.03 13.81
C LEU A 197 -6.06 -7.04 14.10
N ASN A 198 -6.58 -8.11 14.74
CA ASN A 198 -8.00 -8.21 15.08
C ASN A 198 -8.43 -7.17 16.13
N SER A 199 -7.55 -6.88 17.07
CA SER A 199 -7.74 -5.80 18.05
C SER A 199 -7.82 -4.43 17.33
N TYR A 200 -6.88 -4.15 16.43
CA TYR A 200 -6.84 -2.89 15.64
C TYR A 200 -8.08 -2.72 14.77
N LEU A 201 -8.48 -3.76 14.03
CA LEU A 201 -9.71 -3.74 13.23
C LEU A 201 -10.95 -3.42 14.06
N SER A 202 -11.01 -3.92 15.30
CA SER A 202 -12.10 -3.60 16.24
C SER A 202 -12.04 -2.15 16.72
N GLN A 203 -10.86 -1.65 17.07
CA GLN A 203 -10.64 -0.29 17.57
C GLN A 203 -10.97 0.79 16.53
N ILE A 204 -10.77 0.50 15.25
CA ILE A 204 -11.07 1.43 14.15
C ILE A 204 -12.40 1.12 13.45
N GLY A 205 -13.22 0.22 14.00
CA GLY A 205 -14.57 -0.08 13.52
C GLY A 205 -14.64 -0.89 12.23
N LEU A 206 -13.55 -1.57 11.82
CA LEU A 206 -13.46 -2.33 10.57
C LEU A 206 -13.69 -3.84 10.71
N LYS A 207 -14.05 -4.34 11.90
CA LYS A 207 -14.24 -5.78 12.12
C LYS A 207 -15.26 -6.42 11.16
N ARG A 208 -16.41 -5.77 10.92
CA ARG A 208 -17.43 -6.30 9.99
C ARG A 208 -16.97 -6.23 8.54
N MET A 209 -16.31 -5.15 8.17
CA MET A 209 -15.78 -4.95 6.83
C MET A 209 -14.67 -5.97 6.52
N SER A 210 -13.73 -6.19 7.43
CA SER A 210 -12.68 -7.19 7.23
C SER A 210 -13.26 -8.60 7.10
N ALA A 211 -14.32 -8.94 7.86
CA ALA A 211 -15.00 -10.24 7.73
C ALA A 211 -15.69 -10.42 6.37
N ALA A 212 -16.25 -9.36 5.80
CA ALA A 212 -16.80 -9.36 4.45
C ALA A 212 -15.70 -9.48 3.38
N ILE A 213 -14.60 -8.74 3.51
CA ILE A 213 -13.40 -8.89 2.67
C ILE A 213 -12.88 -10.33 2.74
N GLY A 214 -12.82 -10.92 3.94
CA GLY A 214 -12.41 -12.32 4.14
C GLY A 214 -13.26 -13.31 3.34
N TYR A 215 -14.57 -13.07 3.25
CA TYR A 215 -15.44 -13.88 2.41
C TYR A 215 -15.06 -13.80 0.93
N VAL A 216 -14.85 -12.59 0.40
CA VAL A 216 -14.46 -12.39 -1.01
C VAL A 216 -13.11 -13.05 -1.29
N LEU A 217 -12.13 -12.88 -0.39
CA LEU A 217 -10.81 -13.52 -0.53
C LEU A 217 -10.93 -15.06 -0.58
N PHE A 218 -11.78 -15.64 0.27
CA PHE A 218 -11.98 -17.07 0.34
C PHE A 218 -12.82 -17.61 -0.83
N ALA A 219 -14.03 -17.05 -1.03
CA ALA A 219 -15.02 -17.59 -1.95
C ALA A 219 -14.72 -17.25 -3.42
N GLU A 220 -14.22 -16.05 -3.70
CA GLU A 220 -14.05 -15.56 -5.07
C GLU A 220 -12.59 -15.66 -5.55
N LEU A 221 -11.62 -15.41 -4.66
CA LEU A 221 -10.20 -15.47 -5.02
C LEU A 221 -9.52 -16.77 -4.63
N GLY A 222 -10.23 -17.68 -3.94
CA GLY A 222 -9.73 -19.01 -3.58
C GLY A 222 -8.58 -19.00 -2.56
N LEU A 223 -8.45 -17.93 -1.76
CA LEU A 223 -7.44 -17.88 -0.71
C LEU A 223 -7.82 -18.87 0.40
N SER A 224 -6.87 -19.71 0.81
CA SER A 224 -7.10 -20.70 1.86
C SER A 224 -7.46 -20.03 3.20
N ARG A 225 -8.42 -20.59 3.93
CA ARG A 225 -8.97 -20.01 5.16
C ARG A 225 -7.93 -19.79 6.26
N ASP A 226 -6.96 -20.66 6.37
CA ASP A 226 -5.85 -20.56 7.34
C ASP A 226 -4.93 -19.36 7.13
N LYS A 227 -4.91 -18.82 5.90
CA LYS A 227 -4.16 -17.62 5.53
C LYS A 227 -4.88 -16.33 5.86
N ILE A 228 -6.20 -16.37 6.08
CA ILE A 228 -7.00 -15.19 6.42
C ILE A 228 -6.91 -14.97 7.94
N PRO A 229 -6.33 -13.84 8.40
CA PRO A 229 -6.04 -13.62 9.82
C PRO A 229 -7.23 -13.08 10.64
N PHE A 230 -8.39 -12.88 10.03
CA PHE A 230 -9.61 -12.34 10.65
C PHE A 230 -10.84 -13.21 10.33
N ASP A 231 -11.98 -12.89 10.93
CA ASP A 231 -13.24 -13.59 10.71
C ASP A 231 -13.67 -13.57 9.24
N ILE A 232 -14.46 -14.56 8.83
CA ILE A 232 -15.07 -14.64 7.50
C ILE A 232 -16.58 -14.64 7.68
N SER A 233 -17.27 -13.77 6.99
CA SER A 233 -18.72 -13.62 7.05
C SER A 233 -19.34 -13.59 5.66
N SER A 234 -20.46 -14.31 5.48
CA SER A 234 -21.24 -14.32 4.24
C SER A 234 -21.79 -12.94 3.83
N PHE A 235 -21.75 -11.93 4.69
CA PHE A 235 -22.03 -10.54 4.31
C PHE A 235 -21.14 -10.03 3.17
N GLY A 236 -20.00 -10.69 2.91
CA GLY A 236 -19.16 -10.40 1.75
C GLY A 236 -19.74 -10.81 0.41
N ALA A 237 -20.82 -11.58 0.37
CA ALA A 237 -21.53 -11.91 -0.88
C ALA A 237 -22.25 -10.71 -1.49
N ASP A 238 -22.50 -9.65 -0.69
CA ASP A 238 -23.21 -8.44 -1.10
C ASP A 238 -22.26 -7.26 -1.45
N ILE A 239 -20.92 -7.50 -1.39
CA ILE A 239 -19.88 -6.56 -1.80
C ILE A 239 -19.51 -6.78 -3.26
#